data_42f5326a36caa314b4ff634669b017bf
#
_entry.id   42f5326a36caa314b4ff634669b017bf
#
_cell.length_a   1.000
_cell.length_b   1.000
_cell.length_c   1.000
_cell.angle_alpha   90.00
_cell.angle_beta   90.00
_cell.angle_gamma   90.00
#
_symmetry.space_group_name_H-M   'P 1'
#
loop_
_entity.id
_entity.type
_entity.pdbx_description
1 polymer ?
#
loop_
_entity_poly.entity_id
_entity_poly.type
_entity_poly.pdbx_seq_one_letter_code
_entity_poly.pdbx_strand_id
1 'polypeptide(L)'
;MKSTLFLNIIFVVLFVIGINAQNVTLYDENDMNNYMSVENIERNIAFNGERLLDVYYDKQDTMTSKSVVIFIYGGSWVSGNKITYTKIGSLLETEGYVAVLPNYVIFPNGGIDDMVDDVYKAIQWTYENIAKYGGNPQHIILSAHSAGAHIAALTVVKAALNLPNNGVALQNLPVLDKVLLLNGPYVFDQEFIAYTLQGTGSTENATASSDPQQQALLQKLMMTYYGNTEISPIEILKQYEDDAITNNFNVNKFVFYYTSLDNVIPESSAKNLINQINRTSNAQYEYLYVEGLEHASIVRGIRGGDIEYENIFNDLINN
;
A
#
# COMPACT_ATOMS: atom_id res chain seq x y z
N MET A 1 32.76 17.89 16.76
CA MET A 1 32.40 16.58 17.34
C MET A 1 31.15 15.91 16.74
N LYS A 2 30.50 16.47 15.71
CA LYS A 2 29.33 15.85 15.06
C LYS A 2 29.66 15.06 13.78
N SER A 3 30.88 15.16 13.25
CA SER A 3 31.27 14.46 12.01
C SER A 3 31.83 13.05 12.20
N THR A 4 32.24 12.70 13.41
CA THR A 4 32.87 11.39 13.69
C THR A 4 31.86 10.28 13.94
N LEU A 5 30.62 10.61 14.32
CA LEU A 5 29.55 9.61 14.52
C LEU A 5 28.97 9.13 13.19
N PHE A 6 28.96 9.99 12.18
CA PHE A 6 28.46 9.65 10.84
C PHE A 6 29.40 8.70 10.08
N LEU A 7 30.72 8.80 10.31
CA LEU A 7 31.69 7.96 9.64
C LEU A 7 31.70 6.50 10.18
N ASN A 8 31.36 6.31 11.46
CA ASN A 8 31.31 4.97 12.07
C ASN A 8 30.09 4.14 11.64
N ILE A 9 29.01 4.77 11.21
CA ILE A 9 27.83 4.07 10.68
C ILE A 9 28.11 3.56 9.25
N ILE A 10 28.89 4.29 8.48
CA ILE A 10 29.25 3.89 7.10
C ILE A 10 30.23 2.69 7.09
N PHE A 11 31.09 2.52 8.10
CA PHE A 11 32.07 1.42 8.11
C PHE A 11 31.50 0.06 8.53
N VAL A 12 30.35 0.02 9.22
CA VAL A 12 29.69 -1.25 9.61
C VAL A 12 28.88 -1.86 8.45
N VAL A 13 28.52 -1.07 7.45
CA VAL A 13 27.67 -1.50 6.31
C VAL A 13 28.45 -2.24 5.22
N LEU A 14 29.79 -2.18 5.22
CA LEU A 14 30.61 -2.76 4.14
C LEU A 14 30.97 -4.25 4.32
N PHE A 15 30.49 -4.94 5.36
CA PHE A 15 30.90 -6.33 5.64
C PHE A 15 29.79 -7.39 5.54
N VAL A 16 28.61 -7.06 4.98
CA VAL A 16 27.57 -8.07 4.74
C VAL A 16 27.33 -8.19 3.24
N ILE A 17 28.26 -8.81 2.54
CA ILE A 17 28.07 -9.20 1.13
C ILE A 17 28.14 -10.71 1.07
N GLY A 18 27.02 -11.31 0.74
CA GLY A 18 26.90 -12.75 0.50
C GLY A 18 25.55 -13.30 0.90
N ILE A 19 24.47 -12.53 0.78
CA ILE A 19 23.13 -13.10 0.92
C ILE A 19 22.80 -13.76 -0.41
N ASN A 20 22.98 -15.08 -0.48
CA ASN A 20 22.28 -15.88 -1.49
C ASN A 20 20.80 -15.60 -1.33
N ALA A 21 20.12 -15.22 -2.40
CA ALA A 21 18.67 -15.11 -2.43
C ALA A 21 18.08 -16.52 -2.21
N GLN A 22 18.01 -16.95 -0.96
CA GLN A 22 17.15 -18.06 -0.58
C GLN A 22 15.73 -17.52 -0.65
N ASN A 23 14.84 -18.29 -1.26
CA ASN A 23 13.41 -17.96 -1.38
C ASN A 23 12.82 -17.68 0.01
N VAL A 24 12.65 -16.40 0.34
CA VAL A 24 11.90 -16.01 1.53
C VAL A 24 10.47 -16.41 1.29
N THR A 25 9.94 -17.32 2.10
CA THR A 25 8.52 -17.68 2.04
C THR A 25 7.71 -16.47 2.51
N LEU A 26 6.97 -15.85 1.60
CA LEU A 26 6.22 -14.62 1.82
C LEU A 26 4.83 -14.85 2.44
N TYR A 27 4.45 -16.10 2.69
CA TYR A 27 3.20 -16.54 3.30
C TYR A 27 3.42 -17.87 4.02
N ASP A 28 2.61 -18.15 5.04
CA ASP A 28 2.68 -19.39 5.80
C ASP A 28 1.70 -20.47 5.25
N GLU A 29 1.71 -21.66 5.88
CA GLU A 29 0.85 -22.77 5.48
C GLU A 29 -0.64 -22.45 5.69
N ASN A 30 -0.99 -21.69 6.73
CA ASN A 30 -2.37 -21.28 6.98
C ASN A 30 -2.86 -20.31 5.92
N ASP A 31 -2.01 -19.37 5.48
CA ASP A 31 -2.34 -18.47 4.36
C ASP A 31 -2.62 -19.25 3.09
N MET A 32 -1.76 -20.24 2.78
CA MET A 32 -1.96 -21.09 1.59
C MET A 32 -3.23 -21.92 1.70
N ASN A 33 -3.51 -22.52 2.86
CA ASN A 33 -4.73 -23.29 3.09
C ASN A 33 -5.99 -22.42 2.94
N ASN A 34 -5.98 -21.21 3.53
CA ASN A 34 -7.05 -20.25 3.34
C ASN A 34 -7.22 -19.89 1.86
N TYR A 35 -6.11 -19.59 1.17
CA TYR A 35 -6.13 -19.24 -0.25
C TYR A 35 -6.72 -20.35 -1.11
N MET A 36 -6.32 -21.59 -0.88
CA MET A 36 -6.80 -22.74 -1.67
C MET A 36 -8.26 -23.07 -1.37
N SER A 37 -8.79 -22.77 -0.18
CA SER A 37 -10.17 -23.06 0.22
C SER A 37 -11.21 -22.11 -0.38
N VAL A 38 -10.80 -20.91 -0.87
CA VAL A 38 -11.76 -19.97 -1.44
C VAL A 38 -12.27 -20.46 -2.79
N GLU A 39 -13.59 -20.51 -2.96
CA GLU A 39 -14.26 -20.90 -4.20
C GLU A 39 -14.53 -19.71 -5.14
N ASN A 40 -14.96 -18.58 -4.60
CA ASN A 40 -15.34 -17.37 -5.33
C ASN A 40 -14.12 -16.49 -5.68
N ILE A 41 -13.18 -17.08 -6.40
CA ILE A 41 -11.93 -16.42 -6.81
C ILE A 41 -11.48 -16.89 -8.20
N GLU A 42 -10.97 -15.96 -9.00
CA GLU A 42 -10.10 -16.28 -10.14
C GLU A 42 -8.66 -15.88 -9.80
N ARG A 43 -7.75 -16.85 -9.89
CA ARG A 43 -6.39 -16.74 -9.37
C ARG A 43 -5.38 -16.50 -10.47
N ASN A 44 -4.32 -15.77 -10.13
CA ASN A 44 -3.11 -15.67 -10.94
C ASN A 44 -3.33 -15.09 -12.35
N ILE A 45 -4.13 -14.08 -12.45
CA ILE A 45 -4.39 -13.35 -13.70
C ILE A 45 -3.19 -12.42 -13.95
N ALA A 46 -2.56 -12.54 -15.11
CA ALA A 46 -1.46 -11.68 -15.51
C ALA A 46 -1.99 -10.26 -15.84
N PHE A 47 -1.33 -9.21 -15.31
CA PHE A 47 -1.73 -7.82 -15.54
C PHE A 47 -0.56 -6.90 -15.91
N ASN A 48 0.67 -7.22 -15.51
CA ASN A 48 1.89 -6.47 -15.86
C ASN A 48 3.07 -7.44 -16.01
N GLY A 49 3.37 -7.89 -17.21
CA GLY A 49 4.39 -8.91 -17.46
C GLY A 49 4.10 -10.19 -16.66
N GLU A 50 4.99 -10.56 -15.75
CA GLU A 50 4.84 -11.72 -14.87
C GLU A 50 4.06 -11.42 -13.57
N ARG A 51 3.60 -10.18 -13.37
CA ARG A 51 2.83 -9.80 -12.18
C ARG A 51 1.42 -10.36 -12.26
N LEU A 52 0.98 -10.95 -11.17
CA LEU A 52 -0.29 -11.66 -11.07
C LEU A 52 -1.19 -10.99 -10.05
N LEU A 53 -2.47 -10.91 -10.36
CA LEU A 53 -3.52 -10.51 -9.44
C LEU A 53 -4.56 -11.63 -9.27
N ASP A 54 -5.36 -11.51 -8.22
CA ASP A 54 -6.55 -12.33 -8.00
C ASP A 54 -7.79 -11.45 -7.99
N VAL A 55 -8.89 -12.00 -8.51
CA VAL A 55 -10.22 -11.38 -8.45
C VAL A 55 -11.14 -12.26 -7.64
N TYR A 56 -11.67 -11.70 -6.55
CA TYR A 56 -12.69 -12.33 -5.69
C TYR A 56 -14.05 -11.77 -6.11
N TYR A 57 -14.98 -12.65 -6.46
CA TYR A 57 -16.28 -12.25 -7.00
C TYR A 57 -17.30 -13.38 -6.86
N ASP A 58 -18.57 -13.04 -6.74
CA ASP A 58 -19.65 -14.01 -6.77
C ASP A 58 -19.79 -14.62 -8.17
N LYS A 59 -19.34 -15.87 -8.33
CA LYS A 59 -19.42 -16.60 -9.59
C LYS A 59 -20.84 -16.92 -10.04
N GLN A 60 -21.81 -16.85 -9.13
CA GLN A 60 -23.21 -17.13 -9.42
C GLN A 60 -23.94 -15.87 -9.93
N ASP A 61 -23.38 -14.68 -9.65
CA ASP A 61 -23.96 -13.40 -10.07
C ASP A 61 -22.89 -12.44 -10.59
N THR A 62 -22.60 -12.52 -11.87
CA THR A 62 -21.77 -11.57 -12.61
C THR A 62 -22.57 -10.52 -13.39
N MET A 63 -23.91 -10.55 -13.27
CA MET A 63 -24.80 -9.65 -14.00
C MET A 63 -25.16 -8.41 -13.17
N THR A 64 -25.23 -8.55 -11.85
CA THR A 64 -25.42 -7.42 -10.94
C THR A 64 -24.15 -6.57 -10.88
N SER A 65 -24.31 -5.27 -11.12
CA SER A 65 -23.19 -4.33 -11.10
C SER A 65 -22.78 -4.03 -9.66
N LYS A 66 -21.59 -4.45 -9.26
CA LYS A 66 -21.04 -4.33 -7.91
C LYS A 66 -19.88 -3.33 -7.87
N SER A 67 -19.76 -2.58 -6.79
CA SER A 67 -18.56 -1.74 -6.57
C SER A 67 -17.31 -2.60 -6.45
N VAL A 68 -16.18 -2.03 -6.82
CA VAL A 68 -14.89 -2.72 -6.89
C VAL A 68 -13.95 -2.18 -5.84
N VAL A 69 -13.25 -3.07 -5.13
CA VAL A 69 -12.19 -2.69 -4.20
C VAL A 69 -10.88 -3.30 -4.66
N ILE A 70 -9.90 -2.44 -4.94
CA ILE A 70 -8.51 -2.86 -5.16
C ILE A 70 -7.79 -2.74 -3.83
N PHE A 71 -7.20 -3.82 -3.32
CA PHE A 71 -6.45 -3.79 -2.07
C PHE A 71 -4.95 -3.98 -2.29
N ILE A 72 -4.15 -2.96 -1.90
CA ILE A 72 -2.69 -2.97 -1.98
C ILE A 72 -2.11 -3.23 -0.60
N TYR A 73 -1.52 -4.40 -0.44
CA TYR A 73 -1.00 -4.84 0.85
C TYR A 73 0.28 -4.11 1.28
N GLY A 74 0.54 -4.13 2.59
CA GLY A 74 1.79 -3.66 3.20
C GLY A 74 2.88 -4.74 3.22
N GLY A 75 3.98 -4.45 3.90
CA GLY A 75 5.13 -5.36 4.07
C GLY A 75 6.46 -4.65 3.92
N SER A 76 6.52 -3.37 4.32
CA SER A 76 7.75 -2.57 4.35
C SER A 76 8.51 -2.55 3.02
N TRP A 77 7.82 -2.72 1.89
CA TRP A 77 8.37 -2.80 0.52
C TRP A 77 9.28 -4.01 0.25
N VAL A 78 9.58 -4.82 1.25
CA VAL A 78 10.53 -5.96 1.18
C VAL A 78 9.87 -7.31 1.38
N SER A 79 8.58 -7.31 1.69
CA SER A 79 7.77 -8.51 1.93
C SER A 79 6.32 -8.32 1.52
N GLY A 80 5.51 -9.38 1.65
CA GLY A 80 4.09 -9.39 1.34
C GLY A 80 3.76 -10.14 0.06
N ASN A 81 2.55 -10.70 0.04
CA ASN A 81 2.01 -11.43 -1.09
C ASN A 81 0.48 -11.44 -1.00
N LYS A 82 -0.22 -11.39 -2.13
CA LYS A 82 -1.70 -11.44 -2.18
C LYS A 82 -2.31 -12.63 -1.44
N ILE A 83 -1.58 -13.77 -1.35
CA ILE A 83 -2.01 -14.98 -0.63
C ILE A 83 -2.22 -14.71 0.86
N THR A 84 -1.33 -13.94 1.50
CA THR A 84 -1.45 -13.54 2.91
C THR A 84 -2.73 -12.74 3.20
N TYR A 85 -3.23 -12.02 2.20
CA TYR A 85 -4.39 -11.13 2.33
C TYR A 85 -5.69 -11.73 1.76
N THR A 86 -5.72 -13.04 1.50
CA THR A 86 -6.90 -13.77 1.01
C THR A 86 -8.17 -13.48 1.79
N LYS A 87 -8.08 -13.40 3.12
CA LYS A 87 -9.23 -13.09 3.99
C LYS A 87 -9.85 -11.73 3.71
N ILE A 88 -9.05 -10.73 3.32
CA ILE A 88 -9.56 -9.41 2.90
C ILE A 88 -10.34 -9.54 1.58
N GLY A 89 -9.79 -10.29 0.61
CA GLY A 89 -10.49 -10.53 -0.65
C GLY A 89 -11.82 -11.26 -0.46
N SER A 90 -11.84 -12.31 0.38
CA SER A 90 -13.06 -13.06 0.69
C SER A 90 -14.08 -12.24 1.47
N LEU A 91 -13.63 -11.42 2.45
CA LEU A 91 -14.49 -10.52 3.19
C LEU A 91 -15.22 -9.55 2.25
N LEU A 92 -14.47 -8.88 1.38
CA LEU A 92 -15.04 -7.94 0.42
C LEU A 92 -16.03 -8.62 -0.53
N GLU A 93 -15.74 -9.82 -1.00
CA GLU A 93 -16.65 -10.60 -1.84
C GLU A 93 -17.94 -10.94 -1.09
N THR A 94 -17.83 -11.37 0.17
CA THR A 94 -18.99 -11.68 1.04
C THR A 94 -19.86 -10.44 1.30
N GLU A 95 -19.24 -9.26 1.37
CA GLU A 95 -19.93 -7.98 1.55
C GLU A 95 -20.49 -7.41 0.23
N GLY A 96 -20.42 -8.17 -0.86
CA GLY A 96 -21.03 -7.81 -2.13
C GLY A 96 -20.18 -6.96 -3.05
N TYR A 97 -18.88 -6.84 -2.80
CA TYR A 97 -17.91 -6.19 -3.69
C TYR A 97 -17.28 -7.20 -4.66
N VAL A 98 -16.70 -6.69 -5.73
CA VAL A 98 -15.67 -7.40 -6.48
C VAL A 98 -14.32 -6.92 -5.97
N ALA A 99 -13.49 -7.81 -5.43
CA ALA A 99 -12.19 -7.44 -4.89
C ALA A 99 -11.04 -7.85 -5.81
N VAL A 100 -10.05 -6.96 -5.96
CA VAL A 100 -8.84 -7.19 -6.77
C VAL A 100 -7.62 -7.06 -5.86
N LEU A 101 -6.85 -8.14 -5.76
CA LEU A 101 -5.63 -8.20 -4.96
C LEU A 101 -4.41 -8.44 -5.88
N PRO A 102 -3.69 -7.41 -6.30
CA PRO A 102 -2.49 -7.56 -7.11
C PRO A 102 -1.26 -7.86 -6.25
N ASN A 103 -0.34 -8.66 -6.78
CA ASN A 103 1.05 -8.63 -6.33
C ASN A 103 1.77 -7.47 -7.02
N TYR A 104 2.59 -6.76 -6.28
CA TYR A 104 3.58 -5.83 -6.81
C TYR A 104 5.00 -6.33 -6.53
N VAL A 105 5.98 -5.88 -7.31
CA VAL A 105 7.39 -6.23 -7.07
C VAL A 105 7.83 -5.75 -5.70
N ILE A 106 8.65 -6.53 -5.02
CA ILE A 106 9.24 -6.14 -3.74
C ILE A 106 10.76 -5.98 -3.88
N PHE A 107 11.31 -5.07 -3.08
CA PHE A 107 12.76 -4.87 -3.02
C PHE A 107 13.47 -6.14 -2.48
N PRO A 108 14.63 -6.57 -3.02
CA PRO A 108 15.46 -5.87 -3.98
C PRO A 108 15.20 -6.21 -5.46
N ASN A 109 14.14 -6.95 -5.80
CA ASN A 109 13.84 -7.38 -7.16
C ASN A 109 13.31 -6.22 -8.04
N GLY A 110 12.85 -5.13 -7.43
CA GLY A 110 12.48 -3.88 -8.05
C GLY A 110 12.57 -2.73 -7.06
N GLY A 111 12.54 -1.48 -7.57
CA GLY A 111 12.52 -0.27 -6.79
C GLY A 111 11.10 0.27 -6.55
N ILE A 112 11.01 1.44 -5.91
CA ILE A 112 9.72 2.09 -5.65
C ILE A 112 8.98 2.43 -6.95
N ASP A 113 9.70 2.89 -7.99
CA ASP A 113 9.07 3.20 -9.28
C ASP A 113 8.51 1.95 -9.97
N ASP A 114 9.15 0.77 -9.82
CA ASP A 114 8.62 -0.49 -10.34
C ASP A 114 7.34 -0.91 -9.58
N MET A 115 7.29 -0.67 -8.26
CA MET A 115 6.09 -0.90 -7.45
C MET A 115 4.94 0.04 -7.86
N VAL A 116 5.25 1.30 -8.15
CA VAL A 116 4.29 2.28 -8.69
C VAL A 116 3.75 1.81 -10.04
N ASP A 117 4.63 1.31 -10.94
CA ASP A 117 4.18 0.79 -12.24
C ASP A 117 3.22 -0.39 -12.07
N ASP A 118 3.53 -1.34 -11.19
CA ASP A 118 2.65 -2.48 -10.90
C ASP A 118 1.28 -2.02 -10.37
N VAL A 119 1.23 -1.07 -9.41
CA VAL A 119 -0.05 -0.56 -8.88
C VAL A 119 -0.82 0.23 -9.94
N TYR A 120 -0.14 1.07 -10.72
CA TYR A 120 -0.74 1.81 -11.83
C TYR A 120 -1.39 0.87 -12.85
N LYS A 121 -0.67 -0.18 -13.26
CA LYS A 121 -1.16 -1.20 -14.19
C LYS A 121 -2.30 -2.04 -13.61
N ALA A 122 -2.27 -2.34 -12.31
CA ALA A 122 -3.36 -3.04 -11.65
C ALA A 122 -4.67 -2.22 -11.66
N ILE A 123 -4.59 -0.91 -11.44
CA ILE A 123 -5.76 -0.02 -11.52
C ILE A 123 -6.28 0.05 -12.96
N GLN A 124 -5.40 0.21 -13.96
CA GLN A 124 -5.79 0.21 -15.37
C GLN A 124 -6.43 -1.11 -15.79
N TRP A 125 -5.78 -2.25 -15.44
CA TRP A 125 -6.33 -3.57 -15.72
C TRP A 125 -7.72 -3.75 -15.12
N THR A 126 -7.91 -3.31 -13.88
CA THR A 126 -9.20 -3.38 -13.19
C THR A 126 -10.25 -2.60 -13.97
N TYR A 127 -9.98 -1.35 -14.31
CA TYR A 127 -10.89 -0.52 -15.08
C TYR A 127 -11.30 -1.16 -16.42
N GLU A 128 -10.36 -1.78 -17.12
CA GLU A 128 -10.58 -2.37 -18.45
C GLU A 128 -11.28 -3.74 -18.39
N ASN A 129 -11.12 -4.51 -17.30
CA ASN A 129 -11.47 -5.93 -17.29
C ASN A 129 -12.54 -6.33 -16.27
N ILE A 130 -12.80 -5.50 -15.25
CA ILE A 130 -13.56 -5.96 -14.08
C ILE A 130 -15.03 -6.24 -14.36
N ALA A 131 -15.59 -5.66 -15.44
CA ALA A 131 -16.97 -5.85 -15.83
C ALA A 131 -17.33 -7.33 -16.10
N LYS A 132 -16.38 -8.15 -16.56
CA LYS A 132 -16.61 -9.59 -16.80
C LYS A 132 -16.79 -10.39 -15.51
N TYR A 133 -16.44 -9.82 -14.37
CA TYR A 133 -16.60 -10.37 -13.01
C TYR A 133 -17.80 -9.75 -12.26
N GLY A 134 -18.63 -8.95 -12.93
CA GLY A 134 -19.74 -8.24 -12.31
C GLY A 134 -19.32 -6.94 -11.61
N GLY A 135 -18.06 -6.54 -11.69
CA GLY A 135 -17.58 -5.26 -11.13
C GLY A 135 -17.91 -4.07 -12.01
N ASN A 136 -18.22 -2.94 -11.38
CA ASN A 136 -18.48 -1.68 -12.07
C ASN A 136 -17.20 -0.86 -12.20
N PRO A 137 -16.63 -0.67 -13.41
CA PRO A 137 -15.41 0.10 -13.59
C PRO A 137 -15.55 1.59 -13.28
N GLN A 138 -16.78 2.10 -13.12
CA GLN A 138 -17.02 3.48 -12.71
C GLN A 138 -17.12 3.66 -11.19
N HIS A 139 -17.09 2.55 -10.42
CA HIS A 139 -17.15 2.55 -8.96
C HIS A 139 -15.99 1.74 -8.37
N ILE A 140 -14.80 2.35 -8.38
CA ILE A 140 -13.57 1.74 -7.92
C ILE A 140 -13.09 2.44 -6.64
N ILE A 141 -12.86 1.66 -5.59
CA ILE A 141 -12.20 2.05 -4.35
C ILE A 141 -10.77 1.48 -4.37
N LEU A 142 -9.78 2.32 -4.14
CA LEU A 142 -8.41 1.91 -3.92
C LEU A 142 -8.13 1.91 -2.42
N SER A 143 -8.03 0.73 -1.81
CA SER A 143 -7.69 0.56 -0.39
C SER A 143 -6.25 0.07 -0.27
N ALA A 144 -5.50 0.59 0.68
CA ALA A 144 -4.10 0.24 0.83
C ALA A 144 -3.60 0.37 2.27
N HIS A 145 -2.66 -0.49 2.68
CA HIS A 145 -2.10 -0.51 4.02
C HIS A 145 -0.59 -0.30 4.03
N SER A 146 -0.06 0.51 4.97
CA SER A 146 1.38 0.64 5.26
C SER A 146 2.19 1.00 4.01
N ALA A 147 3.22 0.22 3.64
CA ALA A 147 3.98 0.38 2.40
C ALA A 147 3.10 0.39 1.15
N GLY A 148 2.00 -0.38 1.13
CA GLY A 148 1.00 -0.34 0.06
C GLY A 148 0.30 1.01 -0.03
N ALA A 149 -0.02 1.63 1.13
CA ALA A 149 -0.62 2.96 1.16
C ALA A 149 0.33 4.04 0.61
N HIS A 150 1.61 3.91 0.88
CA HIS A 150 2.63 4.77 0.25
C HIS A 150 2.62 4.64 -1.28
N ILE A 151 2.72 3.41 -1.79
CA ILE A 151 2.77 3.16 -3.24
C ILE A 151 1.47 3.63 -3.90
N ALA A 152 0.31 3.36 -3.30
CA ALA A 152 -0.99 3.80 -3.80
C ALA A 152 -1.08 5.34 -3.88
N ALA A 153 -0.71 6.06 -2.80
CA ALA A 153 -0.70 7.51 -2.77
C ALA A 153 0.26 8.11 -3.81
N LEU A 154 1.47 7.54 -3.92
CA LEU A 154 2.47 7.98 -4.89
C LEU A 154 2.00 7.75 -6.33
N THR A 155 1.37 6.61 -6.62
CA THR A 155 0.79 6.29 -7.93
C THR A 155 -0.29 7.30 -8.30
N VAL A 156 -1.22 7.60 -7.38
CA VAL A 156 -2.30 8.57 -7.60
C VAL A 156 -1.73 9.97 -7.87
N VAL A 157 -0.76 10.42 -7.06
CA VAL A 157 -0.13 11.75 -7.24
C VAL A 157 0.63 11.81 -8.55
N LYS A 158 1.50 10.83 -8.86
CA LYS A 158 2.27 10.84 -10.12
C LYS A 158 1.36 10.81 -11.35
N ALA A 159 0.31 9.99 -11.33
CA ALA A 159 -0.63 9.89 -12.45
C ALA A 159 -1.44 11.19 -12.66
N ALA A 160 -1.95 11.79 -11.58
CA ALA A 160 -2.72 13.04 -11.66
C ALA A 160 -1.92 14.23 -12.18
N LEU A 161 -0.60 14.20 -11.96
CA LEU A 161 0.34 15.24 -12.38
C LEU A 161 1.09 14.88 -13.68
N ASN A 162 0.78 13.74 -14.30
CA ASN A 162 1.45 13.20 -15.49
C ASN A 162 2.98 13.12 -15.30
N LEU A 163 3.44 12.80 -14.10
CA LEU A 163 4.87 12.72 -13.81
C LEU A 163 5.48 11.44 -14.39
N PRO A 164 6.79 11.47 -14.70
CA PRO A 164 7.50 10.30 -15.17
C PRO A 164 7.61 9.24 -14.06
N ASN A 165 7.47 7.98 -14.46
CA ASN A 165 7.76 6.81 -13.67
C ASN A 165 8.58 5.85 -14.54
N ASN A 166 9.77 5.46 -14.13
CA ASN A 166 10.72 4.72 -14.98
C ASN A 166 10.93 5.38 -16.35
N GLY A 167 10.98 6.72 -16.39
CA GLY A 167 11.19 7.51 -17.60
C GLY A 167 9.97 7.66 -18.53
N VAL A 168 8.80 7.12 -18.15
CA VAL A 168 7.55 7.24 -18.91
C VAL A 168 6.53 8.02 -18.10
N ALA A 169 5.96 9.09 -18.67
CA ALA A 169 4.92 9.86 -18.00
C ALA A 169 3.66 9.01 -17.80
N LEU A 170 3.20 8.93 -16.55
CA LEU A 170 1.94 8.27 -16.25
C LEU A 170 0.77 9.10 -16.79
N GLN A 171 -0.24 8.41 -17.31
CA GLN A 171 -1.49 9.06 -17.70
C GLN A 171 -2.44 9.11 -16.52
N ASN A 172 -3.43 9.99 -16.59
CA ASN A 172 -4.48 10.06 -15.58
C ASN A 172 -5.12 8.69 -15.35
N LEU A 173 -5.29 8.34 -14.08
CA LEU A 173 -6.09 7.18 -13.70
C LEU A 173 -7.58 7.41 -13.99
N PRO A 174 -8.40 6.36 -14.15
CA PRO A 174 -9.85 6.49 -14.07
C PRO A 174 -10.24 7.16 -12.74
N VAL A 175 -11.43 7.76 -12.70
CA VAL A 175 -11.94 8.35 -11.45
C VAL A 175 -12.08 7.23 -10.40
N LEU A 176 -11.52 7.46 -9.23
CA LEU A 176 -11.66 6.58 -8.07
C LEU A 176 -12.70 7.19 -7.11
N ASP A 177 -13.68 6.37 -6.69
CA ASP A 177 -14.68 6.82 -5.73
C ASP A 177 -14.03 7.17 -4.39
N LYS A 178 -13.05 6.35 -3.99
CA LYS A 178 -12.34 6.51 -2.73
C LYS A 178 -10.90 6.01 -2.85
N VAL A 179 -9.99 6.70 -2.16
CA VAL A 179 -8.65 6.22 -1.85
C VAL A 179 -8.53 6.10 -0.34
N LEU A 180 -8.58 4.87 0.17
CA LEU A 180 -8.49 4.55 1.61
C LEU A 180 -7.06 4.15 1.97
N LEU A 181 -6.41 4.96 2.77
CA LEU A 181 -5.00 4.85 3.14
C LEU A 181 -4.85 4.52 4.63
N LEU A 182 -4.51 3.28 4.94
CA LEU A 182 -4.39 2.75 6.28
C LEU A 182 -2.93 2.83 6.74
N ASN A 183 -2.62 3.66 7.74
CA ASN A 183 -1.31 3.76 8.39
C ASN A 183 -0.12 3.89 7.41
N GLY A 184 -0.23 4.75 6.40
CA GLY A 184 0.76 4.90 5.33
C GLY A 184 1.90 5.87 5.66
N PRO A 185 3.16 5.55 5.28
CA PRO A 185 4.25 6.51 5.24
C PRO A 185 4.25 7.27 3.90
N TYR A 186 4.59 8.57 3.90
CA TYR A 186 4.55 9.37 2.67
C TYR A 186 5.78 10.23 2.45
N VAL A 187 6.82 10.02 3.27
CA VAL A 187 8.12 10.70 3.18
C VAL A 187 9.23 9.77 3.65
N PHE A 188 10.45 9.95 3.11
CA PHE A 188 11.65 9.19 3.50
C PHE A 188 12.72 10.13 4.08
N ASP A 189 12.32 10.88 5.10
CA ASP A 189 13.22 11.78 5.83
C ASP A 189 13.86 11.13 7.06
N GLN A 190 14.69 11.90 7.76
CA GLN A 190 15.39 11.42 8.94
C GLN A 190 14.41 11.05 10.08
N GLU A 191 13.32 11.80 10.24
CA GLU A 191 12.34 11.57 11.30
C GLU A 191 11.62 10.25 11.08
N PHE A 192 11.08 10.03 9.88
CA PHE A 192 10.41 8.79 9.50
C PHE A 192 11.33 7.57 9.65
N ILE A 193 12.56 7.64 9.12
CA ILE A 193 13.50 6.51 9.18
C ILE A 193 13.88 6.19 10.62
N ALA A 194 14.18 7.22 11.44
CA ALA A 194 14.51 7.00 12.85
C ALA A 194 13.35 6.39 13.62
N TYR A 195 12.12 6.88 13.40
CA TYR A 195 10.91 6.36 14.03
C TYR A 195 10.67 4.89 13.66
N THR A 196 10.68 4.57 12.37
CA THR A 196 10.44 3.23 11.84
C THR A 196 11.50 2.23 12.35
N LEU A 197 12.78 2.59 12.34
CA LEU A 197 13.84 1.70 12.82
C LEU A 197 13.81 1.50 14.33
N GLN A 198 13.35 2.45 15.13
CA GLN A 198 13.13 2.29 16.57
C GLN A 198 11.95 1.36 16.85
N GLY A 199 10.84 1.53 16.15
CA GLY A 199 9.63 0.71 16.31
C GLY A 199 9.83 -0.76 15.91
N THR A 200 10.63 -1.03 14.88
CA THR A 200 10.91 -2.40 14.42
C THR A 200 11.76 -3.23 15.42
N GLY A 201 12.39 -2.58 16.41
CA GLY A 201 13.11 -3.24 17.50
C GLY A 201 12.24 -3.72 18.65
N SER A 202 10.97 -3.35 18.71
CA SER A 202 10.03 -3.80 19.75
C SER A 202 9.42 -5.15 19.35
N THR A 203 9.57 -6.17 20.22
CA THR A 203 9.26 -7.58 19.96
C THR A 203 7.75 -7.89 19.82
N GLU A 204 6.88 -6.94 20.10
CA GLU A 204 5.42 -7.17 20.12
C GLU A 204 4.71 -6.68 18.85
N ASN A 205 5.33 -5.83 18.03
CA ASN A 205 4.66 -5.15 16.92
C ASN A 205 5.37 -5.28 15.56
N ALA A 206 6.10 -6.37 15.33
CA ALA A 206 6.82 -6.58 14.09
C ALA A 206 5.89 -6.79 12.90
N THR A 207 5.47 -5.70 12.27
CA THR A 207 5.11 -5.69 10.84
C THR A 207 6.35 -5.73 9.95
N ALA A 208 7.47 -5.18 10.41
CA ALA A 208 8.77 -5.58 9.89
C ALA A 208 9.08 -6.91 10.56
N SER A 209 9.05 -7.98 9.79
CA SER A 209 9.35 -9.35 10.19
C SER A 209 10.50 -9.39 11.20
N SER A 210 10.39 -10.28 12.19
CA SER A 210 11.49 -10.67 13.06
C SER A 210 12.64 -11.36 12.30
N ASP A 211 12.47 -11.56 10.98
CA ASP A 211 13.46 -12.13 10.08
C ASP A 211 14.61 -11.12 9.86
N PRO A 212 15.84 -11.47 10.29
CA PRO A 212 17.00 -10.61 10.12
C PRO A 212 17.28 -10.22 8.65
N GLN A 213 16.90 -11.06 7.68
CA GLN A 213 17.09 -10.77 6.27
C GLN A 213 16.15 -9.65 5.80
N GLN A 214 14.88 -9.70 6.21
CA GLN A 214 13.93 -8.65 5.90
C GLN A 214 14.31 -7.32 6.57
N GLN A 215 14.80 -7.36 7.80
CA GLN A 215 15.30 -6.16 8.47
C GLN A 215 16.51 -5.54 7.72
N ALA A 216 17.45 -6.36 7.26
CA ALA A 216 18.59 -5.89 6.48
C ALA A 216 18.16 -5.30 5.13
N LEU A 217 17.17 -5.90 4.47
CA LEU A 217 16.61 -5.36 3.23
C LEU A 217 15.88 -4.04 3.46
N LEU A 218 15.11 -3.92 4.56
CA LEU A 218 14.45 -2.67 4.93
C LEU A 218 15.47 -1.55 5.18
N GLN A 219 16.51 -1.81 5.94
CA GLN A 219 17.58 -0.84 6.16
C GLN A 219 18.24 -0.41 4.85
N LYS A 220 18.53 -1.36 3.97
CA LYS A 220 19.08 -1.07 2.64
C LYS A 220 18.14 -0.21 1.80
N LEU A 221 16.85 -0.50 1.79
CA LEU A 221 15.83 0.30 1.11
C LEU A 221 15.79 1.72 1.67
N MET A 222 15.69 1.86 3.00
CA MET A 222 15.68 3.16 3.67
C MET A 222 16.90 4.02 3.30
N MET A 223 18.09 3.42 3.28
CA MET A 223 19.32 4.12 2.88
C MET A 223 19.36 4.47 1.39
N THR A 224 18.78 3.64 0.54
CA THR A 224 18.70 3.88 -0.92
C THR A 224 17.82 5.07 -1.23
N TYR A 225 16.71 5.21 -0.51
CA TYR A 225 15.69 6.22 -0.79
C TYR A 225 15.69 7.41 0.19
N TYR A 226 16.67 7.46 1.12
CA TYR A 226 16.79 8.58 2.05
C TYR A 226 16.87 9.92 1.32
N GLY A 227 15.95 10.82 1.65
CA GLY A 227 15.89 12.16 1.06
C GLY A 227 15.53 12.20 -0.42
N ASN A 228 15.12 11.08 -1.01
CA ASN A 228 14.63 11.08 -2.40
C ASN A 228 13.22 11.70 -2.44
N THR A 229 13.11 12.85 -3.09
CA THR A 229 11.87 13.62 -3.19
C THR A 229 10.91 13.07 -4.26
N GLU A 230 11.40 12.30 -5.24
CA GLU A 230 10.61 11.79 -6.35
C GLU A 230 9.69 10.62 -5.96
N ILE A 231 10.03 9.95 -4.84
CA ILE A 231 9.21 8.86 -4.29
C ILE A 231 8.33 9.30 -3.11
N SER A 232 8.35 10.58 -2.73
CA SER A 232 7.54 11.10 -1.65
C SER A 232 6.38 11.93 -2.20
N PRO A 233 5.12 11.48 -2.05
CA PRO A 233 3.98 12.29 -2.46
C PRO A 233 3.95 13.64 -1.77
N ILE A 234 4.44 13.75 -0.53
CA ILE A 234 4.56 15.03 0.20
C ILE A 234 5.54 15.97 -0.50
N GLU A 235 6.76 15.49 -0.80
CA GLU A 235 7.81 16.31 -1.40
C GLU A 235 7.49 16.70 -2.85
N ILE A 236 6.80 15.82 -3.58
CA ILE A 236 6.27 16.14 -4.91
C ILE A 236 5.27 17.30 -4.80
N LEU A 237 4.26 17.18 -3.92
CA LEU A 237 3.22 18.19 -3.79
C LEU A 237 3.74 19.54 -3.28
N LYS A 238 4.79 19.58 -2.48
CA LYS A 238 5.46 20.81 -2.05
C LYS A 238 5.99 21.68 -3.21
N GLN A 239 6.20 21.08 -4.38
CA GLN A 239 6.69 21.79 -5.57
C GLN A 239 5.58 22.52 -6.34
N TYR A 240 4.31 22.30 -5.97
CA TYR A 240 3.15 22.90 -6.61
C TYR A 240 2.61 24.05 -5.77
N GLU A 241 2.07 25.06 -6.42
CA GLU A 241 1.41 26.20 -5.77
C GLU A 241 0.05 25.77 -5.17
N ASP A 242 -0.52 26.65 -4.35
CA ASP A 242 -1.85 26.43 -3.79
C ASP A 242 -2.89 26.34 -4.93
N ASP A 243 -3.85 25.42 -4.78
CA ASP A 243 -4.93 25.17 -5.75
C ASP A 243 -4.46 24.80 -7.18
N ALA A 244 -3.20 24.41 -7.36
CA ALA A 244 -2.64 24.10 -8.68
C ALA A 244 -3.20 22.81 -9.31
N ILE A 245 -3.75 21.88 -8.51
CA ILE A 245 -4.20 20.57 -8.96
C ILE A 245 -5.72 20.56 -9.12
N THR A 246 -6.17 20.96 -10.32
CA THR A 246 -7.60 21.17 -10.61
C THR A 246 -8.39 19.90 -10.89
N ASN A 247 -7.72 18.79 -11.18
CA ASN A 247 -8.38 17.49 -11.41
C ASN A 247 -8.65 16.72 -10.10
N ASN A 248 -8.34 17.30 -8.93
CA ASN A 248 -8.50 16.66 -7.62
C ASN A 248 -7.94 15.23 -7.58
N PHE A 249 -6.82 14.99 -8.28
CA PHE A 249 -6.17 13.67 -8.41
C PHE A 249 -7.03 12.59 -9.09
N ASN A 250 -8.14 12.94 -9.71
CA ASN A 250 -9.20 12.02 -10.17
C ASN A 250 -9.73 11.11 -9.04
N VAL A 251 -9.83 11.65 -7.82
CA VAL A 251 -10.32 10.97 -6.62
C VAL A 251 -11.48 11.77 -6.03
N ASN A 252 -12.63 11.11 -5.82
CA ASN A 252 -13.77 11.75 -5.20
C ASN A 252 -13.56 12.02 -3.72
N LYS A 253 -12.93 11.08 -2.99
CA LYS A 253 -12.65 11.23 -1.55
C LYS A 253 -11.38 10.47 -1.15
N PHE A 254 -10.48 11.13 -0.42
CA PHE A 254 -9.41 10.47 0.32
C PHE A 254 -9.88 10.15 1.73
N VAL A 255 -9.58 8.95 2.22
CA VAL A 255 -9.78 8.57 3.62
C VAL A 255 -8.43 8.14 4.19
N PHE A 256 -7.96 8.86 5.20
CA PHE A 256 -6.76 8.55 5.95
C PHE A 256 -7.15 7.93 7.27
N TYR A 257 -6.76 6.69 7.47
CA TYR A 257 -6.96 5.98 8.73
C TYR A 257 -5.62 5.84 9.44
N TYR A 258 -5.58 6.23 10.71
CA TYR A 258 -4.38 6.17 11.53
C TYR A 258 -4.71 5.67 12.94
N THR A 259 -3.79 4.92 13.55
CA THR A 259 -4.00 4.26 14.86
C THR A 259 -3.05 4.80 15.92
N SER A 260 -3.54 5.01 17.15
CA SER A 260 -2.81 5.69 18.21
C SER A 260 -1.58 4.95 18.74
N LEU A 261 -1.57 3.62 18.61
CA LEU A 261 -0.45 2.78 19.02
C LEU A 261 0.47 2.37 17.84
N ASP A 262 0.37 3.07 16.71
CA ASP A 262 1.29 2.86 15.60
C ASP A 262 2.70 3.30 16.00
N ASN A 263 3.60 2.35 16.19
CA ASN A 263 5.01 2.57 16.51
C ASN A 263 5.94 2.36 15.30
N VAL A 264 5.38 2.18 14.10
CA VAL A 264 6.10 1.96 12.84
C VAL A 264 6.08 3.22 11.98
N ILE A 265 4.91 3.83 11.86
CA ILE A 265 4.69 5.02 11.04
C ILE A 265 4.26 6.19 11.95
N PRO A 266 4.94 7.34 11.92
CA PRO A 266 4.52 8.48 12.71
C PRO A 266 3.23 9.10 12.14
N GLU A 267 2.33 9.53 13.01
CA GLU A 267 1.07 10.19 12.65
C GLU A 267 1.29 11.43 11.77
N SER A 268 2.42 12.12 11.95
CA SER A 268 2.84 13.26 11.14
C SER A 268 2.87 12.95 9.64
N SER A 269 3.13 11.70 9.27
CA SER A 269 3.15 11.26 7.87
C SER A 269 1.79 11.48 7.19
N ALA A 270 0.70 11.02 7.80
CA ALA A 270 -0.66 11.22 7.29
C ALA A 270 -1.03 12.71 7.29
N LYS A 271 -0.82 13.41 8.42
CA LYS A 271 -1.15 14.83 8.55
C LYS A 271 -0.44 15.71 7.53
N ASN A 272 0.84 15.42 7.27
CA ASN A 272 1.62 16.19 6.30
C ASN A 272 1.12 15.96 4.87
N LEU A 273 0.74 14.73 4.49
CA LEU A 273 0.15 14.50 3.17
C LEU A 273 -1.21 15.17 3.02
N ILE A 274 -2.08 15.07 4.03
CA ILE A 274 -3.38 15.76 4.07
C ILE A 274 -3.19 17.27 3.87
N ASN A 275 -2.24 17.87 4.58
CA ASN A 275 -1.94 19.31 4.45
C ASN A 275 -1.54 19.67 3.02
N GLN A 276 -0.74 18.84 2.33
CA GLN A 276 -0.35 19.11 0.96
C GLN A 276 -1.52 18.91 -0.03
N ILE A 277 -2.32 17.86 0.12
CA ILE A 277 -3.52 17.64 -0.71
C ILE A 277 -4.48 18.82 -0.57
N ASN A 278 -4.78 19.22 0.67
CA ASN A 278 -5.67 20.34 0.96
C ASN A 278 -5.14 21.70 0.44
N ARG A 279 -3.83 21.91 0.46
CA ARG A 279 -3.20 23.13 -0.04
C ARG A 279 -3.21 23.17 -1.58
N THR A 280 -2.94 22.06 -2.22
CA THR A 280 -2.72 22.05 -3.68
C THR A 280 -3.97 21.76 -4.49
N SER A 281 -5.08 21.35 -3.87
CA SER A 281 -6.32 20.95 -4.55
C SER A 281 -7.57 21.21 -3.72
N ASN A 282 -8.73 21.00 -4.34
CA ASN A 282 -10.04 20.97 -3.69
C ASN A 282 -10.53 19.52 -3.45
N ALA A 283 -9.62 18.54 -3.40
CA ALA A 283 -9.97 17.15 -3.17
C ALA A 283 -10.58 16.96 -1.78
N GLN A 284 -11.67 16.21 -1.71
CA GLN A 284 -12.32 15.89 -0.43
C GLN A 284 -11.47 14.88 0.34
N TYR A 285 -11.35 15.07 1.65
CA TYR A 285 -10.66 14.11 2.51
C TYR A 285 -11.37 13.94 3.85
N GLU A 286 -11.11 12.79 4.47
CA GLU A 286 -11.47 12.46 5.83
C GLU A 286 -10.26 11.91 6.57
N TYR A 287 -10.11 12.28 7.83
CA TYR A 287 -9.05 11.76 8.69
C TYR A 287 -9.66 11.06 9.91
N LEU A 288 -9.40 9.78 10.03
CA LEU A 288 -9.90 8.91 11.09
C LEU A 288 -8.73 8.49 11.98
N TYR A 289 -8.71 9.02 13.20
CA TYR A 289 -7.75 8.63 14.23
C TYR A 289 -8.42 7.70 15.23
N VAL A 290 -7.91 6.47 15.37
CA VAL A 290 -8.51 5.43 16.19
C VAL A 290 -7.60 5.09 17.36
N GLU A 291 -8.14 5.22 18.57
CA GLU A 291 -7.44 4.93 19.83
C GLU A 291 -7.28 3.42 20.06
N GLY A 292 -6.16 3.03 20.69
CA GLY A 292 -5.95 1.68 21.21
C GLY A 292 -5.58 0.61 20.18
N LEU A 293 -5.40 0.97 18.91
CA LEU A 293 -5.01 0.03 17.86
C LEU A 293 -3.57 0.27 17.39
N GLU A 294 -2.91 -0.83 17.03
CA GLU A 294 -1.55 -0.86 16.51
C GLU A 294 -1.53 -0.71 14.97
N HIS A 295 -0.34 -0.53 14.41
CA HIS A 295 -0.08 -0.36 12.97
C HIS A 295 -0.83 -1.36 12.06
N ALA A 296 -0.88 -2.63 12.42
CA ALA A 296 -1.46 -3.69 11.60
C ALA A 296 -2.71 -4.34 12.19
N SER A 297 -3.33 -3.73 13.21
CA SER A 297 -4.47 -4.33 13.93
C SER A 297 -5.57 -4.79 12.98
N ILE A 298 -6.02 -3.94 12.05
CA ILE A 298 -7.07 -4.30 11.09
C ILE A 298 -6.67 -5.49 10.23
N VAL A 299 -5.54 -5.40 9.53
CA VAL A 299 -5.15 -6.44 8.56
C VAL A 299 -4.83 -7.77 9.24
N ARG A 300 -4.27 -7.74 10.47
CA ARG A 300 -4.02 -8.95 11.27
C ARG A 300 -5.32 -9.54 11.82
N GLY A 301 -6.22 -8.69 12.32
CA GLY A 301 -7.52 -9.13 12.83
C GLY A 301 -8.34 -9.82 11.76
N ILE A 302 -8.46 -9.23 10.56
CA ILE A 302 -9.14 -9.86 9.43
C ILE A 302 -8.45 -11.17 9.03
N ARG A 303 -7.11 -11.21 8.96
CA ARG A 303 -6.38 -12.45 8.70
C ARG A 303 -6.67 -13.53 9.75
N GLY A 304 -6.86 -13.13 11.00
CA GLY A 304 -7.26 -14.00 12.11
C GLY A 304 -8.74 -14.42 12.10
N GLY A 305 -9.59 -13.77 11.30
CA GLY A 305 -11.03 -13.97 11.30
C GLY A 305 -11.74 -13.31 12.50
N ASP A 306 -11.21 -12.18 12.95
CA ASP A 306 -11.80 -11.40 14.04
C ASP A 306 -12.86 -10.43 13.48
N ILE A 307 -14.12 -10.70 13.84
CA ILE A 307 -15.28 -9.98 13.34
C ILE A 307 -15.29 -8.49 13.70
N GLU A 308 -14.64 -8.08 14.79
CA GLU A 308 -14.55 -6.66 15.15
C GLU A 308 -13.74 -5.89 14.10
N TYR A 309 -12.58 -6.42 13.70
CA TYR A 309 -11.75 -5.80 12.67
C TYR A 309 -12.34 -5.91 11.26
N GLU A 310 -13.08 -7.00 10.97
CA GLU A 310 -13.84 -7.12 9.74
C GLU A 310 -14.90 -6.01 9.64
N ASN A 311 -15.64 -5.76 10.70
CA ASN A 311 -16.64 -4.69 10.76
C ASN A 311 -16.01 -3.31 10.63
N ILE A 312 -14.89 -3.03 11.31
CA ILE A 312 -14.17 -1.75 11.17
C ILE A 312 -13.77 -1.53 9.71
N PHE A 313 -13.20 -2.55 9.06
CA PHE A 313 -12.77 -2.44 7.67
C PHE A 313 -13.96 -2.24 6.72
N ASN A 314 -15.06 -2.96 6.93
CA ASN A 314 -16.28 -2.80 6.14
C ASN A 314 -16.86 -1.40 6.29
N ASP A 315 -16.88 -0.84 7.49
CA ASP A 315 -17.32 0.55 7.72
C ASP A 315 -16.45 1.55 6.98
N LEU A 316 -15.12 1.34 6.93
CA LEU A 316 -14.19 2.20 6.17
C LEU A 316 -14.40 2.10 4.65
N ILE A 317 -14.78 0.93 4.16
CA ILE A 317 -15.10 0.73 2.73
C ILE A 317 -16.45 1.34 2.39
N ASN A 318 -17.46 1.24 3.26
CA ASN A 318 -18.83 1.70 3.00
C ASN A 318 -19.00 3.23 3.13
N ASN A 319 -18.30 3.89 4.07
CA ASN A 319 -18.40 5.33 4.36
C ASN A 319 -17.43 6.18 3.53
#